data_89a97da6cff257355310249f7d75922a
#
_entry.id   89a97da6cff257355310249f7d75922a
#
_cell.length_a   1.000
_cell.length_b   1.000
_cell.length_c   1.000
_cell.angle_alpha   90.00
_cell.angle_beta   90.00
_cell.angle_gamma   90.00
#
_symmetry.space_group_name_H-M   'P 1'
#
loop_
_entity.id
_entity.type
_entity.pdbx_description
1 polymer ?
#
loop_
_entity_poly.entity_id
_entity_poly.type
_entity_poly.pdbx_seq_one_letter_code
_entity_poly.pdbx_strand_id
1 'polypeptide(L)'
;MQFVFGRHAAFRLPHVLTIGNFDGVHVGHQLVIRQAQQAARQLRLPLTVMLFEPQPKEYFANQNGQAAPVRLMSLKSKVAALIGLGVDCVWCLKFADIRPMTAEAFLTQLVVGKRVKHLVVGDDFRFGCDRKGDFSYLLDMGGRQGFTVEQSETHRVGNERISSSRIRHLLKTNDFVGAAQLLGRFYALCGRVGYGQQLGRKIGFPTANITLSNEHPLRGVFGCTVELPDGQIFTGVTNIGCRPTVSGQKVRLEVHLHAFTGDLYGRNLIVTPRVFIRAEQKFESLDALTAQIRVDNAKALESMSTLTGSET
;
A
#
# COMPACT_ATOMS: atom_id res chain seq x y z
N MET A 1 -13.60 -14.83 -6.14
CA MET A 1 -13.09 -13.51 -5.83
C MET A 1 -13.19 -12.60 -7.05
N GLN A 2 -13.60 -11.34 -6.88
CA GLN A 2 -13.91 -10.43 -7.97
C GLN A 2 -13.26 -9.06 -7.74
N PHE A 3 -12.64 -8.48 -8.80
CA PHE A 3 -12.31 -7.06 -8.86
C PHE A 3 -13.28 -6.38 -9.82
N VAL A 4 -13.94 -5.32 -9.36
CA VAL A 4 -14.97 -4.61 -10.12
C VAL A 4 -14.61 -3.13 -10.16
N PHE A 5 -14.73 -2.51 -11.33
CA PHE A 5 -14.42 -1.10 -11.50
C PHE A 5 -15.63 -0.29 -11.97
N GLY A 6 -15.77 0.92 -11.41
CA GLY A 6 -16.76 1.91 -11.79
C GLY A 6 -18.11 1.80 -11.05
N ARG A 7 -18.89 2.91 -11.11
CA ARG A 7 -20.17 3.05 -10.40
C ARG A 7 -21.32 2.21 -10.99
N HIS A 8 -21.19 1.83 -12.24
CA HIS A 8 -22.19 1.01 -12.94
C HIS A 8 -22.04 -0.49 -12.69
N ALA A 9 -21.09 -0.89 -11.85
CA ALA A 9 -20.93 -2.29 -11.44
C ALA A 9 -22.27 -2.90 -10.99
N ALA A 10 -22.55 -4.12 -11.46
CA ALA A 10 -23.76 -4.86 -11.07
C ALA A 10 -23.41 -5.90 -10.02
N PHE A 11 -24.11 -5.86 -8.88
CA PHE A 11 -24.02 -6.87 -7.84
C PHE A 11 -25.25 -7.78 -7.88
N ARG A 12 -25.03 -9.07 -8.15
CA ARG A 12 -26.13 -10.03 -8.26
C ARG A 12 -26.69 -10.44 -6.91
N LEU A 13 -25.83 -10.52 -5.90
CA LEU A 13 -26.15 -10.95 -4.54
C LEU A 13 -26.10 -9.78 -3.57
N PRO A 14 -26.93 -9.80 -2.51
CA PRO A 14 -26.72 -8.95 -1.34
C PRO A 14 -25.34 -9.18 -0.75
N HIS A 15 -24.74 -8.14 -0.15
CA HIS A 15 -23.39 -8.25 0.43
C HIS A 15 -23.19 -7.32 1.61
N VAL A 16 -22.14 -7.60 2.40
CA VAL A 16 -21.60 -6.70 3.40
C VAL A 16 -20.58 -5.78 2.74
N LEU A 17 -20.58 -4.51 3.09
CA LEU A 17 -19.70 -3.50 2.52
C LEU A 17 -18.85 -2.84 3.61
N THR A 18 -17.58 -2.62 3.34
CA THR A 18 -16.77 -1.62 4.04
C THR A 18 -16.14 -0.65 3.05
N ILE A 19 -15.97 0.61 3.48
CA ILE A 19 -15.55 1.71 2.60
C ILE A 19 -14.32 2.39 3.19
N GLY A 20 -13.28 2.58 2.38
CA GLY A 20 -12.09 3.29 2.81
C GLY A 20 -11.00 3.37 1.74
N ASN A 21 -9.94 4.10 2.03
CA ASN A 21 -8.77 4.16 1.15
C ASN A 21 -7.86 2.95 1.30
N PHE A 22 -7.85 2.34 2.47
CA PHE A 22 -7.05 1.17 2.84
C PHE A 22 -5.57 1.27 2.41
N ASP A 23 -5.00 2.49 2.44
CA ASP A 23 -3.62 2.70 2.04
C ASP A 23 -2.65 2.10 3.08
N GLY A 24 -1.82 1.16 2.61
CA GLY A 24 -0.94 0.35 3.45
C GLY A 24 -1.61 -0.88 4.07
N VAL A 25 -2.94 -1.02 4.06
CA VAL A 25 -3.68 -2.13 4.70
C VAL A 25 -3.10 -2.43 6.10
N HIS A 26 -2.95 -1.38 6.90
CA HIS A 26 -2.38 -1.42 8.25
C HIS A 26 -3.29 -2.12 9.26
N VAL A 27 -2.80 -2.40 10.47
CA VAL A 27 -3.54 -3.15 11.51
C VAL A 27 -4.93 -2.57 11.76
N GLY A 28 -5.10 -1.24 11.81
CA GLY A 28 -6.41 -0.62 11.95
C GLY A 28 -7.36 -0.96 10.78
N HIS A 29 -6.85 -0.99 9.54
CA HIS A 29 -7.64 -1.43 8.39
C HIS A 29 -8.00 -2.92 8.46
N GLN A 30 -7.05 -3.77 8.88
CA GLN A 30 -7.29 -5.21 9.05
C GLN A 30 -8.37 -5.50 10.08
N LEU A 31 -8.46 -4.71 11.14
CA LEU A 31 -9.48 -4.85 12.17
C LEU A 31 -10.88 -4.49 11.66
N VAL A 32 -11.01 -3.37 10.92
CA VAL A 32 -12.28 -3.03 10.22
C VAL A 32 -12.70 -4.15 9.26
N ILE A 33 -11.75 -4.70 8.50
CA ILE A 33 -12.03 -5.81 7.56
C ILE A 33 -12.46 -7.07 8.31
N ARG A 34 -11.81 -7.42 9.42
CA ARG A 34 -12.19 -8.58 10.26
C ARG A 34 -13.59 -8.42 10.84
N GLN A 35 -13.95 -7.23 11.32
CA GLN A 35 -15.30 -6.91 11.80
C GLN A 35 -16.33 -7.10 10.68
N ALA A 36 -16.05 -6.56 9.48
CA ALA A 36 -16.91 -6.75 8.31
C ALA A 36 -17.01 -8.23 7.89
N GLN A 37 -15.92 -9.01 8.00
CA GLN A 37 -15.95 -10.45 7.77
C GLN A 37 -16.82 -11.22 8.79
N GLN A 38 -16.77 -10.82 10.05
CA GLN A 38 -17.62 -11.42 11.08
C GLN A 38 -19.10 -11.20 10.74
N ALA A 39 -19.49 -9.98 10.39
CA ALA A 39 -20.84 -9.66 9.95
C ALA A 39 -21.22 -10.45 8.66
N ALA A 40 -20.30 -10.53 7.69
CA ALA A 40 -20.51 -11.31 6.46
C ALA A 40 -20.79 -12.79 6.74
N ARG A 41 -20.04 -13.42 7.65
CA ARG A 41 -20.25 -14.81 8.06
C ARG A 41 -21.60 -15.00 8.77
N GLN A 42 -21.96 -14.11 9.70
CA GLN A 42 -23.24 -14.17 10.44
C GLN A 42 -24.44 -14.05 9.49
N LEU A 43 -24.33 -13.15 8.50
CA LEU A 43 -25.38 -12.93 7.51
C LEU A 43 -25.34 -13.91 6.34
N ARG A 44 -24.30 -14.74 6.23
CA ARG A 44 -24.01 -15.64 5.09
C ARG A 44 -23.96 -14.88 3.76
N LEU A 45 -23.33 -13.70 3.79
CA LEU A 45 -23.17 -12.82 2.64
C LEU A 45 -21.70 -12.64 2.27
N PRO A 46 -21.37 -12.36 1.00
CA PRO A 46 -20.00 -12.02 0.62
C PRO A 46 -19.59 -10.63 1.17
N LEU A 47 -18.28 -10.48 1.44
CA LEU A 47 -17.69 -9.20 1.83
C LEU A 47 -17.16 -8.43 0.63
N THR A 48 -17.60 -7.21 0.47
CA THR A 48 -17.08 -6.23 -0.51
C THR A 48 -16.31 -5.13 0.19
N VAL A 49 -15.15 -4.78 -0.34
CA VAL A 49 -14.39 -3.59 0.06
C VAL A 49 -14.48 -2.56 -1.05
N MET A 50 -15.01 -1.36 -0.76
CA MET A 50 -15.07 -0.23 -1.68
C MET A 50 -13.84 0.65 -1.53
N LEU A 51 -13.18 0.94 -2.66
CA LEU A 51 -12.00 1.81 -2.79
C LEU A 51 -12.29 2.97 -3.73
N PHE A 52 -11.48 4.03 -3.62
CA PHE A 52 -11.52 5.17 -4.53
C PHE A 52 -10.18 5.34 -5.27
N GLU A 53 -10.25 5.62 -6.58
CA GLU A 53 -9.09 5.85 -7.42
C GLU A 53 -9.30 7.10 -8.32
N PRO A 54 -8.41 8.13 -8.28
CA PRO A 54 -7.37 8.28 -7.26
C PRO A 54 -7.97 8.39 -5.86
N GLN A 55 -7.13 8.26 -4.82
CA GLN A 55 -7.59 8.47 -3.45
C GLN A 55 -8.08 9.92 -3.27
N PRO A 56 -9.08 10.19 -2.40
CA PRO A 56 -9.65 11.54 -2.24
C PRO A 56 -8.59 12.63 -1.99
N LYS A 57 -7.60 12.37 -1.11
CA LYS A 57 -6.53 13.34 -0.84
C LYS A 57 -5.66 13.61 -2.06
N GLU A 58 -5.40 12.62 -2.89
CA GLU A 58 -4.65 12.79 -4.15
C GLU A 58 -5.46 13.58 -5.17
N TYR A 59 -6.75 13.27 -5.29
CA TYR A 59 -7.64 14.00 -6.18
C TYR A 59 -7.66 15.50 -5.87
N PHE A 60 -7.85 15.87 -4.59
CA PHE A 60 -7.88 17.27 -4.19
C PHE A 60 -6.51 17.94 -4.29
N ALA A 61 -5.42 17.26 -3.95
CA ALA A 61 -4.08 17.78 -4.11
C ALA A 61 -3.78 18.12 -5.57
N ASN A 62 -4.13 17.22 -6.50
CA ASN A 62 -3.97 17.43 -7.94
C ASN A 62 -4.81 18.62 -8.46
N GLN A 63 -6.04 18.78 -7.97
CA GLN A 63 -6.92 19.91 -8.33
C GLN A 63 -6.35 21.26 -7.85
N ASN A 64 -5.69 21.25 -6.69
CA ASN A 64 -5.14 22.46 -6.07
C ASN A 64 -3.68 22.73 -6.44
N GLY A 65 -3.08 21.94 -7.34
CA GLY A 65 -1.66 22.04 -7.68
C GLY A 65 -0.71 21.73 -6.52
N GLN A 66 -1.19 20.98 -5.51
CA GLN A 66 -0.41 20.61 -4.33
C GLN A 66 0.19 19.20 -4.48
N ALA A 67 1.28 18.92 -3.76
CA ALA A 67 1.83 17.58 -3.70
C ALA A 67 0.84 16.61 -3.01
N ALA A 68 0.53 15.52 -3.68
CA ALA A 68 -0.31 14.48 -3.11
C ALA A 68 0.44 13.70 -2.03
N PRO A 69 -0.26 13.15 -1.01
CA PRO A 69 0.36 12.24 -0.07
C PRO A 69 0.91 11.00 -0.78
N VAL A 70 2.15 10.66 -0.49
CA VAL A 70 2.81 9.47 -1.06
C VAL A 70 2.04 8.20 -0.70
N ARG A 71 1.77 7.33 -1.66
CA ARG A 71 1.09 6.06 -1.42
C ARG A 71 2.00 5.08 -0.68
N LEU A 72 1.42 4.37 0.29
CA LEU A 72 2.08 3.23 0.93
C LEU A 72 2.05 1.98 0.04
N MET A 73 1.04 1.85 -0.82
CA MET A 73 0.87 0.70 -1.71
C MET A 73 0.31 1.11 -3.07
N SER A 74 0.73 0.42 -4.13
CA SER A 74 0.04 0.48 -5.42
C SER A 74 -1.37 -0.11 -5.31
N LEU A 75 -2.27 0.26 -6.23
CA LEU A 75 -3.61 -0.34 -6.28
C LEU A 75 -3.52 -1.87 -6.41
N LYS A 76 -2.62 -2.38 -7.26
CA LYS A 76 -2.40 -3.82 -7.45
C LYS A 76 -2.00 -4.51 -6.15
N SER A 77 -1.03 -3.96 -5.41
CA SER A 77 -0.58 -4.53 -4.12
C SER A 77 -1.67 -4.45 -3.06
N LYS A 78 -2.45 -3.36 -3.04
CA LYS A 78 -3.59 -3.18 -2.13
C LYS A 78 -4.67 -4.23 -2.38
N VAL A 79 -5.07 -4.42 -3.64
CA VAL A 79 -6.02 -5.45 -4.03
C VAL A 79 -5.53 -6.83 -3.62
N ALA A 80 -4.27 -7.17 -3.90
CA ALA A 80 -3.68 -8.45 -3.49
C ALA A 80 -3.71 -8.64 -1.96
N ALA A 81 -3.38 -7.61 -1.18
CA ALA A 81 -3.41 -7.66 0.27
C ALA A 81 -4.84 -7.85 0.84
N LEU A 82 -5.83 -7.14 0.27
CA LEU A 82 -7.24 -7.30 0.66
C LEU A 82 -7.76 -8.72 0.37
N ILE A 83 -7.33 -9.27 -0.76
CA ILE A 83 -7.64 -10.66 -1.13
C ILE A 83 -7.02 -11.65 -0.12
N GLY A 84 -5.74 -11.47 0.19
CA GLY A 84 -5.04 -12.30 1.18
C GLY A 84 -5.71 -12.25 2.55
N LEU A 85 -6.45 -11.19 2.85
CA LEU A 85 -7.29 -11.08 4.05
C LEU A 85 -8.67 -11.76 3.89
N GLY A 86 -9.00 -12.39 2.76
CA GLY A 86 -10.26 -13.09 2.56
C GLY A 86 -11.44 -12.19 2.15
N VAL A 87 -11.17 -11.05 1.51
CA VAL A 87 -12.22 -10.21 0.90
C VAL A 87 -12.71 -10.88 -0.40
N ASP A 88 -14.02 -11.02 -0.57
CA ASP A 88 -14.62 -11.68 -1.74
C ASP A 88 -14.66 -10.79 -2.97
N CYS A 89 -14.88 -9.49 -2.78
CA CYS A 89 -14.95 -8.50 -3.85
C CYS A 89 -14.24 -7.20 -3.47
N VAL A 90 -13.39 -6.69 -4.35
CA VAL A 90 -12.86 -5.33 -4.27
C VAL A 90 -13.53 -4.49 -5.34
N TRP A 91 -14.28 -3.49 -4.89
CA TRP A 91 -15.01 -2.55 -5.76
C TRP A 91 -14.29 -1.21 -5.79
N CYS A 92 -13.67 -0.89 -6.92
CA CYS A 92 -12.92 0.35 -7.11
C CYS A 92 -13.75 1.37 -7.91
N LEU A 93 -13.91 2.56 -7.34
CA LEU A 93 -14.67 3.64 -7.93
C LEU A 93 -13.73 4.77 -8.36
N LYS A 94 -14.02 5.37 -9.53
CA LYS A 94 -13.38 6.61 -9.93
C LYS A 94 -13.87 7.74 -9.02
N PHE A 95 -12.98 8.35 -8.25
CA PHE A 95 -13.38 9.36 -7.25
C PHE A 95 -14.06 10.57 -7.87
N ALA A 96 -13.66 10.98 -9.07
CA ALA A 96 -14.30 12.07 -9.81
C ALA A 96 -15.81 11.85 -10.04
N ASP A 97 -16.25 10.58 -10.20
CA ASP A 97 -17.66 10.25 -10.43
C ASP A 97 -18.48 10.27 -9.13
N ILE A 98 -17.80 10.15 -7.98
CA ILE A 98 -18.43 10.09 -6.65
C ILE A 98 -18.43 11.46 -5.97
N ARG A 99 -17.38 12.25 -6.22
CA ARG A 99 -17.20 13.56 -5.59
C ARG A 99 -18.43 14.48 -5.62
N PRO A 100 -19.19 14.61 -6.74
CA PRO A 100 -20.34 15.50 -6.79
C PRO A 100 -21.61 14.95 -6.12
N MET A 101 -21.59 13.68 -5.65
CA MET A 101 -22.77 13.05 -5.06
C MET A 101 -23.09 13.64 -3.69
N THR A 102 -24.36 13.97 -3.44
CA THR A 102 -24.86 14.24 -2.09
C THR A 102 -24.79 12.96 -1.24
N ALA A 103 -24.87 13.09 0.09
CA ALA A 103 -24.91 11.93 1.00
C ALA A 103 -26.07 10.99 0.64
N GLU A 104 -27.26 11.54 0.33
CA GLU A 104 -28.44 10.78 -0.07
C GLU A 104 -28.22 10.03 -1.41
N ALA A 105 -27.70 10.72 -2.42
CA ALA A 105 -27.41 10.10 -3.72
C ALA A 105 -26.38 8.98 -3.61
N PHE A 106 -25.35 9.16 -2.77
CA PHE A 106 -24.37 8.14 -2.49
C PHE A 106 -25.03 6.88 -1.90
N LEU A 107 -25.85 7.03 -0.86
CA LEU A 107 -26.51 5.88 -0.23
C LEU A 107 -27.50 5.20 -1.17
N THR A 108 -28.34 5.97 -1.86
CA THR A 108 -29.35 5.40 -2.75
C THR A 108 -28.72 4.63 -3.90
N GLN A 109 -27.67 5.17 -4.53
CA GLN A 109 -27.07 4.55 -5.72
C GLN A 109 -26.02 3.49 -5.40
N LEU A 110 -25.21 3.68 -4.35
CA LEU A 110 -24.03 2.86 -4.09
C LEU A 110 -24.20 1.93 -2.89
N VAL A 111 -25.19 2.13 -2.04
CA VAL A 111 -25.50 1.23 -0.94
C VAL A 111 -26.77 0.45 -1.26
N VAL A 112 -27.90 1.10 -1.30
CA VAL A 112 -29.20 0.46 -1.55
C VAL A 112 -29.29 -0.11 -2.97
N GLY A 113 -28.97 0.70 -3.98
CA GLY A 113 -29.00 0.30 -5.39
C GLY A 113 -27.99 -0.81 -5.73
N LYS A 114 -26.99 -1.04 -4.87
CA LYS A 114 -26.03 -2.14 -5.01
C LYS A 114 -26.28 -3.32 -4.06
N ARG A 115 -27.44 -3.36 -3.40
CA ARG A 115 -27.89 -4.45 -2.53
C ARG A 115 -27.03 -4.66 -1.27
N VAL A 116 -26.42 -3.61 -0.73
CA VAL A 116 -25.72 -3.67 0.54
C VAL A 116 -26.74 -3.96 1.66
N LYS A 117 -26.48 -4.94 2.50
CA LYS A 117 -27.33 -5.30 3.64
C LYS A 117 -26.71 -4.92 4.97
N HIS A 118 -25.39 -4.80 5.03
CA HIS A 118 -24.69 -4.37 6.22
C HIS A 118 -23.47 -3.56 5.82
N LEU A 119 -23.26 -2.44 6.48
CA LEU A 119 -22.16 -1.51 6.22
C LEU A 119 -21.29 -1.36 7.46
N VAL A 120 -19.98 -1.61 7.32
CA VAL A 120 -19.01 -1.35 8.39
C VAL A 120 -18.14 -0.18 8.00
N VAL A 121 -18.07 0.86 8.85
CA VAL A 121 -17.29 2.08 8.57
C VAL A 121 -16.37 2.42 9.74
N GLY A 122 -15.27 3.12 9.46
CA GLY A 122 -14.41 3.67 10.50
C GLY A 122 -15.08 4.82 11.26
N ASP A 123 -14.56 5.14 12.42
CA ASP A 123 -15.06 6.19 13.32
C ASP A 123 -15.01 7.62 12.74
N ASP A 124 -14.09 7.85 11.80
CA ASP A 124 -13.91 9.14 11.13
C ASP A 124 -14.55 9.20 9.72
N PHE A 125 -15.38 8.19 9.39
CA PHE A 125 -15.99 8.12 8.06
C PHE A 125 -16.95 9.29 7.82
N ARG A 126 -16.72 9.98 6.70
CA ARG A 126 -17.57 11.07 6.20
C ARG A 126 -17.71 10.94 4.70
N PHE A 127 -18.92 11.18 4.18
CA PHE A 127 -19.22 11.06 2.77
C PHE A 127 -20.20 12.15 2.29
N GLY A 128 -20.44 12.20 0.98
CA GLY A 128 -21.20 13.28 0.35
C GLY A 128 -20.32 14.48 0.00
N CYS A 129 -20.70 15.25 -1.01
CA CYS A 129 -19.92 16.39 -1.52
C CYS A 129 -19.77 17.52 -0.48
N ASP A 130 -20.73 17.63 0.44
CA ASP A 130 -20.76 18.57 1.56
C ASP A 130 -20.30 17.96 2.88
N ARG A 131 -19.89 16.68 2.88
CA ARG A 131 -19.49 15.89 4.06
C ARG A 131 -20.56 15.79 5.16
N LYS A 132 -21.84 16.00 4.83
CA LYS A 132 -22.95 15.84 5.79
C LYS A 132 -23.24 14.40 6.16
N GLY A 133 -22.85 13.45 5.30
CA GLY A 133 -22.97 12.02 5.61
C GLY A 133 -21.98 11.63 6.70
N ASP A 134 -22.50 11.16 7.83
CA ASP A 134 -21.74 10.61 8.96
C ASP A 134 -22.39 9.33 9.48
N PHE A 135 -21.91 8.81 10.60
CA PHE A 135 -22.44 7.59 11.18
C PHE A 135 -23.91 7.72 11.63
N SER A 136 -24.31 8.84 12.22
CA SER A 136 -25.70 9.11 12.58
C SER A 136 -26.62 9.12 11.37
N TYR A 137 -26.20 9.77 10.28
CA TYR A 137 -26.93 9.79 9.03
C TYR A 137 -27.06 8.38 8.42
N LEU A 138 -26.02 7.56 8.53
CA LEU A 138 -26.04 6.16 8.08
C LEU A 138 -27.05 5.31 8.89
N LEU A 139 -27.11 5.51 10.19
CA LEU A 139 -28.06 4.79 11.06
C LEU A 139 -29.53 5.14 10.72
N ASP A 140 -29.84 6.43 10.58
CA ASP A 140 -31.21 6.87 10.23
C ASP A 140 -31.62 6.31 8.85
N MET A 141 -30.76 6.47 7.85
CA MET A 141 -31.04 5.99 6.49
C MET A 141 -31.08 4.46 6.42
N GLY A 142 -30.26 3.77 7.21
CA GLY A 142 -30.24 2.32 7.28
C GLY A 142 -31.58 1.76 7.76
N GLY A 143 -32.16 2.34 8.83
CA GLY A 143 -33.47 2.00 9.33
C GLY A 143 -34.58 2.22 8.30
N ARG A 144 -34.51 3.29 7.51
CA ARG A 144 -35.51 3.63 6.47
C ARG A 144 -35.35 2.79 5.20
N GLN A 145 -34.14 2.40 4.82
CA GLN A 145 -33.86 1.76 3.52
C GLN A 145 -33.47 0.28 3.60
N GLY A 146 -33.52 -0.31 4.81
CA GLY A 146 -33.39 -1.76 5.01
C GLY A 146 -31.95 -2.28 4.91
N PHE A 147 -30.97 -1.52 5.43
CA PHE A 147 -29.62 -1.99 5.70
C PHE A 147 -29.19 -1.63 7.14
N THR A 148 -28.27 -2.39 7.68
CA THR A 148 -27.70 -2.14 9.03
C THR A 148 -26.32 -1.52 8.93
N VAL A 149 -25.88 -0.81 9.96
CA VAL A 149 -24.61 -0.12 10.01
C VAL A 149 -23.89 -0.40 11.31
N GLU A 150 -22.60 -0.62 11.23
CA GLU A 150 -21.71 -0.80 12.37
C GLU A 150 -20.52 0.12 12.26
N GLN A 151 -20.11 0.72 13.37
CA GLN A 151 -18.92 1.57 13.45
C GLN A 151 -17.76 0.78 14.05
N SER A 152 -16.61 0.82 13.39
CA SER A 152 -15.40 0.24 13.94
C SER A 152 -14.75 1.22 14.92
N GLU A 153 -14.26 0.71 16.03
CA GLU A 153 -13.54 1.51 17.01
C GLU A 153 -12.17 1.99 16.49
N THR A 154 -11.71 3.10 17.07
CA THR A 154 -10.35 3.59 16.82
C THR A 154 -9.33 2.67 17.46
N HIS A 155 -8.46 2.09 16.67
CA HIS A 155 -7.37 1.27 17.18
C HIS A 155 -6.10 2.09 17.39
N ARG A 156 -5.41 1.86 18.52
CA ARG A 156 -4.21 2.56 18.95
C ARG A 156 -3.08 1.57 19.21
N VAL A 157 -1.85 2.02 18.99
CA VAL A 157 -0.64 1.40 19.52
C VAL A 157 0.00 2.39 20.47
N GLY A 158 0.07 2.03 21.75
CA GLY A 158 0.31 2.99 22.82
C GLY A 158 -0.81 4.05 22.86
N ASN A 159 -0.44 5.33 22.97
CA ASN A 159 -1.39 6.44 23.01
C ASN A 159 -1.76 7.00 21.63
N GLU A 160 -1.19 6.48 20.54
CA GLU A 160 -1.36 7.05 19.22
C GLU A 160 -2.22 6.19 18.30
N ARG A 161 -3.09 6.87 17.53
CA ARG A 161 -3.93 6.23 16.53
C ARG A 161 -3.07 5.62 15.40
N ILE A 162 -3.41 4.39 14.99
CA ILE A 162 -2.83 3.76 13.81
C ILE A 162 -3.35 4.48 12.57
N SER A 163 -2.46 5.04 11.74
CA SER A 163 -2.83 5.75 10.53
C SER A 163 -1.78 5.63 9.43
N SER A 164 -2.21 5.72 8.17
CA SER A 164 -1.28 5.76 7.02
C SER A 164 -0.32 6.94 7.07
N SER A 165 -0.73 8.08 7.68
CA SER A 165 0.14 9.26 7.84
C SER A 165 1.29 8.99 8.81
N ARG A 166 1.02 8.32 9.93
CA ARG A 166 2.05 7.93 10.90
C ARG A 166 3.03 6.92 10.29
N ILE A 167 2.52 5.94 9.54
CA ILE A 167 3.38 4.96 8.85
C ILE A 167 4.30 5.65 7.85
N ARG A 168 3.80 6.62 7.07
CA ARG A 168 4.65 7.41 6.17
C ARG A 168 5.75 8.16 6.90
N HIS A 169 5.43 8.72 8.07
CA HIS A 169 6.42 9.41 8.91
C HIS A 169 7.51 8.44 9.38
N LEU A 170 7.14 7.29 9.94
CA LEU A 170 8.10 6.27 10.40
C LEU A 170 8.99 5.77 9.27
N LEU A 171 8.42 5.50 8.08
CA LEU A 171 9.20 5.12 6.91
C LEU A 171 10.16 6.23 6.46
N LYS A 172 9.73 7.49 6.49
CA LYS A 172 10.56 8.64 6.12
C LYS A 172 11.73 8.83 7.09
N THR A 173 11.56 8.46 8.37
CA THR A 173 12.60 8.50 9.40
C THR A 173 13.37 7.16 9.52
N ASN A 174 13.13 6.22 8.61
CA ASN A 174 13.76 4.90 8.57
C ASN A 174 13.47 4.03 9.82
N ASP A 175 12.39 4.28 10.52
CA ASP A 175 11.90 3.42 11.60
C ASP A 175 11.05 2.27 11.01
N PHE A 176 11.73 1.23 10.52
CA PHE A 176 11.08 0.08 9.91
C PHE A 176 10.36 -0.81 10.92
N VAL A 177 10.87 -0.85 12.17
CA VAL A 177 10.26 -1.65 13.24
C VAL A 177 8.96 -1.00 13.69
N GLY A 178 8.95 0.29 13.97
CA GLY A 178 7.73 1.03 14.29
C GLY A 178 6.71 0.99 13.16
N ALA A 179 7.16 1.12 11.91
CA ALA A 179 6.27 0.98 10.74
C ALA A 179 5.68 -0.44 10.65
N ALA A 180 6.47 -1.49 10.92
CA ALA A 180 6.02 -2.87 10.89
C ALA A 180 4.97 -3.16 11.99
N GLN A 181 5.13 -2.62 13.19
CA GLN A 181 4.13 -2.73 14.26
C GLN A 181 2.77 -2.16 13.83
N LEU A 182 2.76 -1.01 13.15
CA LEU A 182 1.52 -0.40 12.67
C LEU A 182 0.93 -1.11 11.43
N LEU A 183 1.78 -1.67 10.57
CA LEU A 183 1.37 -2.42 9.39
C LEU A 183 0.95 -3.86 9.70
N GLY A 184 1.43 -4.45 10.80
CA GLY A 184 1.33 -5.87 11.12
C GLY A 184 2.23 -6.75 10.26
N ARG A 185 3.18 -6.15 9.52
CA ARG A 185 4.21 -6.78 8.69
C ARG A 185 5.27 -5.76 8.33
N PHE A 186 6.45 -6.20 7.91
CA PHE A 186 7.44 -5.28 7.35
C PHE A 186 6.93 -4.63 6.06
N TYR A 187 7.37 -3.39 5.86
CA TYR A 187 7.03 -2.64 4.65
C TYR A 187 7.76 -3.20 3.45
N ALA A 188 7.04 -3.68 2.47
CA ALA A 188 7.59 -4.33 1.28
C ALA A 188 7.18 -3.60 0.00
N LEU A 189 8.08 -3.64 -0.97
CA LEU A 189 7.95 -3.08 -2.30
C LEU A 189 7.87 -4.21 -3.31
N CYS A 190 6.78 -4.25 -4.08
CA CYS A 190 6.57 -5.29 -5.08
C CYS A 190 6.65 -4.69 -6.48
N GLY A 191 7.38 -5.35 -7.36
CA GLY A 191 7.43 -4.91 -8.75
C GLY A 191 8.06 -5.91 -9.69
N ARG A 192 7.82 -5.71 -10.98
CA ARG A 192 8.39 -6.51 -12.05
C ARG A 192 9.77 -5.98 -12.42
N VAL A 193 10.74 -6.87 -12.52
CA VAL A 193 12.10 -6.53 -12.95
C VAL A 193 12.09 -6.17 -14.43
N GLY A 194 12.55 -4.96 -14.72
CA GLY A 194 12.72 -4.44 -16.07
C GLY A 194 14.19 -4.28 -16.45
N TYR A 195 14.42 -3.91 -17.70
CA TYR A 195 15.76 -3.58 -18.18
C TYR A 195 16.23 -2.25 -17.61
N GLY A 196 17.47 -2.21 -17.10
CA GLY A 196 18.20 -1.02 -16.69
C GLY A 196 19.37 -0.74 -17.59
N GLN A 197 20.29 0.15 -17.16
CA GLN A 197 21.51 0.48 -17.89
C GLN A 197 22.58 -0.62 -17.79
N GLN A 198 22.37 -1.68 -17.01
CA GLN A 198 23.27 -2.82 -16.78
C GLN A 198 24.68 -2.43 -16.29
N LEU A 199 24.85 -1.22 -15.75
CA LEU A 199 26.12 -0.72 -15.25
C LEU A 199 26.67 -1.60 -14.12
N GLY A 200 25.79 -2.03 -13.20
CA GLY A 200 26.14 -2.90 -12.08
C GLY A 200 26.80 -4.22 -12.53
N ARG A 201 26.36 -4.80 -13.65
CA ARG A 201 26.98 -6.02 -14.21
C ARG A 201 28.44 -5.79 -14.60
N LYS A 202 28.76 -4.61 -15.17
CA LYS A 202 30.13 -4.25 -15.59
C LYS A 202 31.11 -4.09 -14.43
N ILE A 203 30.60 -3.70 -13.25
CA ILE A 203 31.40 -3.46 -12.04
C ILE A 203 31.31 -4.60 -11.01
N GLY A 204 30.71 -5.75 -11.39
CA GLY A 204 30.63 -6.95 -10.53
C GLY A 204 29.45 -6.96 -9.55
N PHE A 205 28.54 -6.00 -9.62
CA PHE A 205 27.35 -5.90 -8.77
C PHE A 205 26.07 -5.83 -9.62
N PRO A 206 25.64 -6.95 -10.24
CA PRO A 206 24.43 -6.96 -11.05
C PRO A 206 23.21 -6.58 -10.19
N THR A 207 22.36 -5.68 -10.72
CA THR A 207 21.16 -5.19 -10.03
C THR A 207 19.90 -5.50 -10.82
N ALA A 208 18.85 -5.93 -10.11
CA ALA A 208 17.50 -5.98 -10.63
C ALA A 208 16.86 -4.59 -10.52
N ASN A 209 16.25 -4.12 -11.60
CA ASN A 209 15.66 -2.78 -11.70
C ASN A 209 14.13 -2.88 -11.65
N ILE A 210 13.52 -2.20 -10.68
CA ILE A 210 12.07 -2.10 -10.52
C ILE A 210 11.66 -0.64 -10.60
N THR A 211 10.72 -0.33 -11.49
CA THR A 211 10.13 1.02 -11.56
C THR A 211 9.01 1.11 -10.54
N LEU A 212 9.10 2.08 -9.63
CA LEU A 212 8.08 2.42 -8.65
C LEU A 212 7.21 3.57 -9.15
N SER A 213 6.12 3.87 -8.44
CA SER A 213 5.34 5.10 -8.66
C SER A 213 6.21 6.33 -8.42
N ASN A 214 5.84 7.48 -9.02
CA ASN A 214 6.64 8.70 -9.04
C ASN A 214 7.04 9.23 -7.65
N GLU A 215 6.29 8.89 -6.60
CA GLU A 215 6.60 9.28 -5.24
C GLU A 215 6.64 8.06 -4.33
N HIS A 216 7.60 8.03 -3.42
CA HIS A 216 7.80 6.92 -2.50
C HIS A 216 8.31 7.45 -1.15
N PRO A 217 7.88 6.88 0.01
CA PRO A 217 8.31 7.35 1.32
C PRO A 217 9.79 7.11 1.61
N LEU A 218 10.41 6.12 0.95
CA LEU A 218 11.81 5.76 1.14
C LEU A 218 12.70 6.37 0.07
N ARG A 219 13.88 6.83 0.48
CA ARG A 219 14.97 7.33 -0.37
C ARG A 219 16.30 6.96 0.26
N GLY A 220 17.23 6.45 -0.53
CA GLY A 220 18.57 6.08 -0.09
C GLY A 220 18.94 4.63 -0.35
N VAL A 221 19.98 4.17 0.32
CA VAL A 221 20.51 2.81 0.23
C VAL A 221 20.14 2.04 1.49
N PHE A 222 19.64 0.83 1.31
CA PHE A 222 19.10 0.01 2.39
C PHE A 222 19.61 -1.44 2.28
N GLY A 223 19.88 -2.07 3.42
CA GLY A 223 19.92 -3.53 3.54
C GLY A 223 18.48 -4.06 3.49
N CYS A 224 18.26 -5.14 2.74
CA CYS A 224 16.93 -5.66 2.50
C CYS A 224 16.89 -7.19 2.39
N THR A 225 15.70 -7.76 2.52
CA THR A 225 15.41 -9.10 2.03
C THR A 225 14.67 -9.01 0.69
N VAL A 226 14.89 -9.99 -0.17
CA VAL A 226 14.28 -10.11 -1.50
C VAL A 226 13.66 -11.48 -1.64
N GLU A 227 12.35 -11.54 -1.78
CA GLU A 227 11.61 -12.77 -2.01
C GLU A 227 11.31 -12.92 -3.50
N LEU A 228 11.64 -14.08 -4.05
CA LEU A 228 11.40 -14.49 -5.43
C LEU A 228 10.00 -15.12 -5.57
N PRO A 229 9.46 -15.24 -6.81
CA PRO A 229 8.16 -15.86 -7.04
C PRO A 229 8.03 -17.33 -6.62
N ASP A 230 9.14 -18.02 -6.47
CA ASP A 230 9.24 -19.41 -6.00
C ASP A 230 9.34 -19.54 -4.47
N GLY A 231 9.30 -18.39 -3.74
CA GLY A 231 9.39 -18.33 -2.28
C GLY A 231 10.81 -18.31 -1.74
N GLN A 232 11.85 -18.37 -2.58
CA GLN A 232 13.22 -18.22 -2.10
C GLN A 232 13.47 -16.79 -1.61
N ILE A 233 14.19 -16.66 -0.49
CA ILE A 233 14.50 -15.36 0.13
C ILE A 233 16.02 -15.17 0.13
N PHE A 234 16.45 -14.02 -0.37
CA PHE A 234 17.83 -13.58 -0.41
C PHE A 234 18.02 -12.31 0.42
N THR A 235 19.18 -12.11 0.99
CA THR A 235 19.60 -10.79 1.47
C THR A 235 20.15 -9.98 0.31
N GLY A 236 20.11 -8.64 0.45
CA GLY A 236 20.63 -7.77 -0.60
C GLY A 236 20.77 -6.33 -0.16
N VAL A 237 21.24 -5.51 -1.09
CA VAL A 237 21.30 -4.05 -0.96
C VAL A 237 20.43 -3.43 -2.03
N THR A 238 19.56 -2.50 -1.62
CA THR A 238 18.72 -1.76 -2.57
C THR A 238 18.98 -0.27 -2.49
N ASN A 239 19.05 0.38 -3.66
CA ASN A 239 18.98 1.83 -3.79
C ASN A 239 17.57 2.23 -4.27
N ILE A 240 16.94 3.15 -3.54
CA ILE A 240 15.65 3.74 -3.92
C ILE A 240 15.88 5.22 -4.20
N GLY A 241 15.89 5.57 -5.48
CA GLY A 241 16.28 6.90 -5.94
C GLY A 241 15.39 7.46 -7.03
N CYS A 242 15.51 8.76 -7.25
CA CYS A 242 14.83 9.47 -8.33
C CYS A 242 15.74 9.58 -9.54
N ARG A 243 15.22 9.24 -10.73
CA ARG A 243 15.88 9.59 -12.00
C ARG A 243 15.03 10.60 -12.76
N PRO A 244 15.62 11.73 -13.21
CA PRO A 244 14.95 12.62 -14.14
C PRO A 244 14.62 11.87 -15.43
N THR A 245 13.40 12.05 -15.93
CA THR A 245 12.97 11.53 -17.24
C THR A 245 12.33 12.65 -18.02
N VAL A 246 12.18 12.50 -19.32
CA VAL A 246 11.53 13.48 -20.21
C VAL A 246 10.08 13.76 -19.76
N SER A 247 9.44 12.80 -19.07
CA SER A 247 8.05 12.90 -18.58
C SER A 247 7.95 13.14 -17.06
N GLY A 248 9.02 13.59 -16.39
CA GLY A 248 9.06 13.86 -14.94
C GLY A 248 10.07 12.99 -14.19
N GLN A 249 9.93 12.90 -12.87
CA GLN A 249 10.80 12.07 -12.03
C GLN A 249 10.17 10.71 -11.82
N LYS A 250 10.89 9.64 -12.18
CA LYS A 250 10.50 8.26 -11.85
C LYS A 250 11.37 7.74 -10.71
N VAL A 251 10.72 7.16 -9.71
CA VAL A 251 11.42 6.44 -8.64
C VAL A 251 11.82 5.07 -9.14
N ARG A 252 13.08 4.73 -8.96
CA ARG A 252 13.62 3.40 -9.24
C ARG A 252 14.09 2.74 -7.96
N LEU A 253 13.83 1.47 -7.87
CA LEU A 253 14.43 0.56 -6.93
C LEU A 253 15.41 -0.30 -7.73
N GLU A 254 16.69 -0.22 -7.37
CA GLU A 254 17.76 -1.05 -7.91
C GLU A 254 18.24 -1.95 -6.79
N VAL A 255 18.10 -3.26 -6.91
CA VAL A 255 18.48 -4.20 -5.85
C VAL A 255 19.51 -5.21 -6.35
N HIS A 256 20.61 -5.34 -5.59
CA HIS A 256 21.62 -6.36 -5.73
C HIS A 256 21.33 -7.48 -4.70
N LEU A 257 21.19 -8.72 -5.17
CA LEU A 257 20.96 -9.88 -4.32
C LEU A 257 22.29 -10.55 -4.02
N HIS A 258 22.56 -10.80 -2.75
CA HIS A 258 23.77 -11.51 -2.33
C HIS A 258 23.65 -13.00 -2.68
N ALA A 259 24.77 -13.59 -3.14
CA ALA A 259 24.87 -15.01 -3.49
C ALA A 259 23.81 -15.53 -4.50
N PHE A 260 23.19 -14.63 -5.25
CA PHE A 260 22.23 -15.02 -6.30
C PHE A 260 22.92 -15.14 -7.65
N THR A 261 22.66 -16.23 -8.34
CA THR A 261 23.04 -16.45 -9.75
C THR A 261 21.80 -16.80 -10.55
N GLY A 262 21.55 -16.10 -11.65
CA GLY A 262 20.40 -16.38 -12.51
C GLY A 262 19.83 -15.13 -13.17
N ASP A 263 18.70 -15.33 -13.89
CA ASP A 263 17.98 -14.27 -14.56
C ASP A 263 16.70 -13.90 -13.79
N LEU A 264 16.56 -12.60 -13.52
CA LEU A 264 15.41 -12.00 -12.84
C LEU A 264 14.50 -11.18 -13.76
N TYR A 265 14.88 -10.99 -15.03
CA TYR A 265 14.07 -10.17 -15.95
C TYR A 265 12.65 -10.72 -16.08
N GLY A 266 11.67 -9.82 -16.00
CA GLY A 266 10.26 -10.16 -16.10
C GLY A 266 9.66 -10.80 -14.85
N ARG A 267 10.46 -11.22 -13.86
CA ARG A 267 9.97 -11.77 -12.57
C ARG A 267 9.44 -10.66 -11.68
N ASN A 268 8.46 -10.97 -10.84
CA ASN A 268 8.00 -10.08 -9.78
C ASN A 268 8.81 -10.37 -8.52
N LEU A 269 9.41 -9.34 -7.94
CA LEU A 269 10.14 -9.44 -6.68
C LEU A 269 9.37 -8.71 -5.57
N ILE A 270 9.54 -9.20 -4.34
CA ILE A 270 9.14 -8.51 -3.10
C ILE A 270 10.41 -8.09 -2.39
N VAL A 271 10.67 -6.78 -2.35
CA VAL A 271 11.85 -6.21 -1.70
C VAL A 271 11.43 -5.55 -0.39
N THR A 272 11.98 -6.01 0.72
CA THR A 272 11.67 -5.55 2.08
C THR A 272 12.88 -4.86 2.69
N PRO A 273 12.96 -3.52 2.68
CA PRO A 273 14.00 -2.76 3.37
C PRO A 273 13.93 -3.01 4.88
N ARG A 274 15.10 -3.28 5.48
CA ARG A 274 15.22 -3.62 6.90
C ARG A 274 16.12 -2.64 7.66
N VAL A 275 17.18 -2.15 7.00
CA VAL A 275 18.19 -1.28 7.60
C VAL A 275 18.52 -0.15 6.64
N PHE A 276 18.55 1.08 7.16
CA PHE A 276 19.06 2.23 6.40
C PHE A 276 20.58 2.24 6.44
N ILE A 277 21.22 2.29 5.29
CA ILE A 277 22.69 2.30 5.15
C ILE A 277 23.20 3.74 5.01
N ARG A 278 22.64 4.49 4.05
CA ARG A 278 22.98 5.89 3.79
C ARG A 278 21.99 6.58 2.84
N ALA A 279 22.04 7.90 2.80
CA ALA A 279 21.36 8.69 1.78
C ALA A 279 22.00 8.49 0.38
N GLU A 280 21.27 8.87 -0.68
CA GLU A 280 21.83 8.93 -2.02
C GLU A 280 22.96 9.96 -2.09
N GLN A 281 23.99 9.65 -2.87
CA GLN A 281 25.10 10.56 -3.14
C GLN A 281 25.54 10.45 -4.60
N LYS A 282 26.13 11.51 -5.13
CA LYS A 282 26.75 11.51 -6.46
C LYS A 282 28.23 11.11 -6.32
N PHE A 283 28.76 10.43 -7.32
CA PHE A 283 30.15 10.00 -7.36
C PHE A 283 30.86 10.65 -8.56
N GLU A 284 32.09 11.06 -8.35
CA GLU A 284 32.92 11.73 -9.37
C GLU A 284 33.49 10.72 -10.38
N SER A 285 33.60 9.46 -10.01
CA SER A 285 34.15 8.40 -10.89
C SER A 285 33.43 7.06 -10.66
N LEU A 286 33.59 6.15 -11.64
CA LEU A 286 33.08 4.79 -11.54
C LEU A 286 33.79 3.99 -10.44
N ASP A 287 35.08 4.26 -10.23
CA ASP A 287 35.87 3.62 -9.19
C ASP A 287 35.39 4.03 -7.78
N ALA A 288 35.10 5.31 -7.57
CA ALA A 288 34.52 5.81 -6.33
C ALA A 288 33.14 5.20 -6.07
N LEU A 289 32.29 5.08 -7.10
CA LEU A 289 31.01 4.38 -7.00
C LEU A 289 31.20 2.90 -6.61
N THR A 290 32.12 2.21 -7.27
CA THR A 290 32.41 0.79 -7.03
C THR A 290 32.93 0.56 -5.61
N ALA A 291 33.83 1.39 -5.13
CA ALA A 291 34.35 1.35 -3.79
C ALA A 291 33.22 1.52 -2.74
N GLN A 292 32.34 2.49 -2.96
CA GLN A 292 31.19 2.74 -2.07
C GLN A 292 30.21 1.58 -2.08
N ILE A 293 29.90 0.98 -3.23
CA ILE A 293 29.02 -0.20 -3.31
C ILE A 293 29.58 -1.36 -2.49
N ARG A 294 30.90 -1.59 -2.48
CA ARG A 294 31.53 -2.62 -1.64
C ARG A 294 31.31 -2.35 -0.15
N VAL A 295 31.46 -1.09 0.28
CA VAL A 295 31.21 -0.68 1.67
C VAL A 295 29.73 -0.87 2.03
N ASP A 296 28.81 -0.48 1.15
CA ASP A 296 27.38 -0.62 1.37
C ASP A 296 26.97 -2.10 1.50
N ASN A 297 27.50 -2.97 0.65
CA ASN A 297 27.27 -4.41 0.72
C ASN A 297 27.81 -5.02 2.02
N ALA A 298 29.00 -4.66 2.45
CA ALA A 298 29.59 -5.15 3.71
C ALA A 298 28.72 -4.75 4.91
N LYS A 299 28.32 -3.46 4.99
CA LYS A 299 27.45 -2.96 6.05
C LYS A 299 26.08 -3.65 6.06
N ALA A 300 25.49 -3.88 4.88
CA ALA A 300 24.21 -4.54 4.79
C ALA A 300 24.29 -5.99 5.26
N LEU A 301 25.34 -6.75 4.86
CA LEU A 301 25.55 -8.14 5.32
C LEU A 301 25.69 -8.20 6.83
N GLU A 302 26.53 -7.35 7.44
CA GLU A 302 26.73 -7.27 8.88
C GLU A 302 25.40 -6.96 9.60
N SER A 303 24.70 -5.90 9.20
CA SER A 303 23.45 -5.48 9.83
C SER A 303 22.33 -6.52 9.68
N MET A 304 22.23 -7.18 8.52
CA MET A 304 21.20 -8.18 8.26
C MET A 304 21.46 -9.49 9.01
N SER A 305 22.72 -9.90 9.22
CA SER A 305 23.07 -11.08 10.03
C SER A 305 22.67 -10.89 11.49
N THR A 306 22.83 -9.68 12.03
CA THR A 306 22.44 -9.35 13.41
C THR A 306 20.90 -9.42 13.59
N LEU A 307 20.11 -8.99 12.59
CA LEU A 307 18.65 -9.04 12.64
C LEU A 307 18.12 -10.48 12.57
N THR A 308 18.69 -11.33 11.74
CA THR A 308 18.26 -12.74 11.61
C THR A 308 18.58 -13.56 12.86
N GLY A 309 19.65 -13.22 13.61
CA GLY A 309 20.00 -13.86 14.88
C GLY A 309 19.10 -13.45 16.06
N SER A 310 18.34 -12.37 15.94
CA SER A 310 17.43 -11.90 17.00
C SER A 310 15.95 -12.30 16.79
N GLU A 311 15.61 -12.88 15.65
CA GLU A 311 14.26 -13.36 15.31
C GLU A 311 14.06 -14.88 15.54
N THR A 312 15.12 -15.60 16.02
CA THR A 312 15.07 -17.00 16.46
C THR A 312 14.95 -17.07 17.97
#